data_2e73390b9bf103c996d2762df6f4f6ab
#
_entry.id   2e73390b9bf103c996d2762df6f4f6ab
#
_cell.length_a   1.000
_cell.length_b   1.000
_cell.length_c   1.000
_cell.angle_alpha   90.00
_cell.angle_beta   90.00
_cell.angle_gamma   90.00
#
_symmetry.space_group_name_H-M   'P 1'
#
loop_
_entity.id
_entity.type
_entity.pdbx_description
1 polymer ?
#
loop_
_entity_poly.entity_id
_entity_poly.type
_entity_poly.pdbx_seq_one_letter_code
_entity_poly.pdbx_strand_id
1 'polypeptide(L)'
;MKTGILLGGVMLAVLSSAAFGQVPSPYVPKTEVSFKDDIQPIFHDYCLNCHMPEGKGYIKSGLDLRTYESLMKGTKYGAVIKPGDSFTSALVVGIEGRASPALRMPLGINGTLSKSHINLIKRWIDQGAKNN
;
A
#
# COMPACT_ATOMS: atom_id res chain seq x y z
N MET A 1 70.04 -57.72 11.70
CA MET A 1 68.82 -57.68 10.91
C MET A 1 67.78 -56.92 11.73
N LYS A 2 67.49 -55.68 11.39
CA LYS A 2 66.50 -54.81 12.12
C LYS A 2 65.45 -54.38 11.16
N THR A 3 64.27 -54.92 11.39
CA THR A 3 63.08 -54.63 10.62
C THR A 3 62.41 -53.34 11.19
N GLY A 4 62.39 -52.26 10.41
CA GLY A 4 61.66 -51.01 10.77
C GLY A 4 60.24 -51.04 10.30
N ILE A 5 59.32 -50.80 11.20
CA ILE A 5 57.87 -50.63 10.94
C ILE A 5 57.60 -49.15 10.73
N LEU A 6 57.17 -48.79 9.50
CA LEU A 6 56.71 -47.46 9.19
C LEU A 6 55.20 -47.38 9.55
N LEU A 7 54.89 -46.58 10.56
CA LEU A 7 53.50 -46.18 10.88
C LEU A 7 53.06 -45.02 9.96
N GLY A 8 52.21 -45.34 9.01
CA GLY A 8 51.57 -44.32 8.19
C GLY A 8 50.44 -43.63 8.95
N GLY A 9 50.61 -42.35 9.28
CA GLY A 9 49.58 -41.55 9.88
C GLY A 9 48.56 -41.11 8.81
N VAL A 10 47.33 -41.52 8.97
CA VAL A 10 46.18 -41.01 8.16
C VAL A 10 45.72 -39.70 8.77
N MET A 11 46.00 -38.62 8.05
CA MET A 11 45.55 -37.28 8.42
C MET A 11 44.11 -37.09 7.92
N LEU A 12 43.11 -37.17 8.82
CA LEU A 12 41.74 -36.80 8.51
C LEU A 12 41.63 -35.30 8.38
N ALA A 13 41.45 -34.81 7.17
CA ALA A 13 41.08 -33.41 6.91
C ALA A 13 39.59 -33.19 7.23
N VAL A 14 39.32 -32.51 8.32
CA VAL A 14 37.96 -32.07 8.68
C VAL A 14 37.60 -30.84 7.83
N LEU A 15 36.80 -31.03 6.80
CA LEU A 15 36.22 -29.94 6.01
C LEU A 15 35.14 -29.27 6.85
N SER A 16 35.50 -28.16 7.51
CA SER A 16 34.51 -27.25 8.13
C SER A 16 33.73 -26.53 7.04
N SER A 17 32.51 -26.97 6.79
CA SER A 17 31.56 -26.24 5.96
C SER A 17 31.09 -24.98 6.71
N ALA A 18 31.64 -23.83 6.38
CA ALA A 18 31.16 -22.55 6.86
C ALA A 18 29.78 -22.31 6.24
N ALA A 19 28.72 -22.43 7.03
CA ALA A 19 27.38 -21.99 6.64
C ALA A 19 27.41 -20.47 6.52
N PHE A 20 27.44 -19.97 5.31
CA PHE A 20 27.18 -18.54 5.03
C PHE A 20 25.75 -18.27 5.41
N GLY A 21 25.52 -17.70 6.59
CA GLY A 21 24.26 -17.16 7.01
C GLY A 21 23.82 -16.10 5.99
N GLN A 22 22.70 -16.33 5.32
CA GLN A 22 22.09 -15.32 4.46
C GLN A 22 21.70 -14.14 5.33
N VAL A 23 22.41 -13.03 5.16
CA VAL A 23 22.03 -11.76 5.75
C VAL A 23 20.68 -11.37 5.11
N PRO A 24 19.60 -11.15 5.89
CA PRO A 24 18.33 -10.71 5.32
C PRO A 24 18.59 -9.42 4.56
N SER A 25 18.11 -9.37 3.30
CA SER A 25 18.20 -8.19 2.46
C SER A 25 17.64 -6.99 3.21
N PRO A 26 18.33 -5.84 3.24
CA PRO A 26 17.81 -4.67 3.90
C PRO A 26 16.46 -4.31 3.27
N TYR A 27 15.42 -4.17 4.10
CA TYR A 27 14.13 -3.68 3.65
C TYR A 27 14.33 -2.30 3.02
N VAL A 28 14.20 -2.22 1.71
CA VAL A 28 14.17 -0.95 0.98
C VAL A 28 12.71 -0.49 0.99
N PRO A 29 12.37 0.60 1.69
CA PRO A 29 10.99 1.10 1.68
C PRO A 29 10.58 1.41 0.24
N LYS A 30 9.42 0.93 -0.18
CA LYS A 30 8.84 1.27 -1.48
C LYS A 30 8.67 2.80 -1.53
N THR A 31 9.48 3.46 -2.34
CA THR A 31 9.49 4.94 -2.42
C THR A 31 8.29 5.49 -3.17
N GLU A 32 7.78 4.75 -4.15
CA GLU A 32 6.63 5.13 -4.95
C GLU A 32 5.41 4.29 -4.56
N VAL A 33 4.28 4.97 -4.35
CA VAL A 33 3.00 4.33 -4.02
C VAL A 33 2.28 3.96 -5.31
N SER A 34 1.86 2.69 -5.44
CA SER A 34 1.14 2.18 -6.60
C SER A 34 -0.37 2.34 -6.39
N PHE A 35 -1.06 2.85 -7.41
CA PHE A 35 -2.52 2.85 -7.39
C PHE A 35 -3.07 1.44 -7.30
N LYS A 36 -2.60 0.55 -8.16
CA LYS A 36 -3.11 -0.83 -8.27
C LYS A 36 -2.84 -1.66 -7.02
N ASP A 37 -1.61 -1.60 -6.50
CA ASP A 37 -1.17 -2.51 -5.44
C ASP A 37 -1.42 -1.97 -4.04
N ASP A 38 -1.41 -0.64 -3.87
CA ASP A 38 -1.46 -0.01 -2.56
C ASP A 38 -2.78 0.74 -2.30
N ILE A 39 -3.36 1.40 -3.31
CA ILE A 39 -4.52 2.29 -3.13
C ILE A 39 -5.83 1.58 -3.45
N GLN A 40 -5.90 0.89 -4.58
CA GLN A 40 -7.11 0.21 -5.02
C GLN A 40 -7.64 -0.81 -4.00
N PRO A 41 -6.80 -1.61 -3.30
CA PRO A 41 -7.26 -2.48 -2.23
C PRO A 41 -7.94 -1.73 -1.08
N ILE A 42 -7.43 -0.54 -0.71
CA ILE A 42 -8.06 0.28 0.33
C ILE A 42 -9.46 0.73 -0.10
N PHE A 43 -9.61 1.19 -1.34
CA PHE A 43 -10.92 1.58 -1.85
C PHE A 43 -11.88 0.40 -1.93
N HIS A 44 -11.39 -0.77 -2.34
CA HIS A 44 -12.17 -1.99 -2.39
C HIS A 44 -12.77 -2.34 -1.02
N ASP A 45 -11.93 -2.34 0.01
CA ASP A 45 -12.33 -2.83 1.33
C ASP A 45 -13.17 -1.83 2.13
N TYR A 46 -12.98 -0.52 1.91
CA TYR A 46 -13.58 0.50 2.76
C TYR A 46 -14.57 1.42 2.04
N CYS A 47 -14.56 1.49 0.72
CA CYS A 47 -15.26 2.55 -0.01
C CYS A 47 -16.25 2.05 -1.05
N LEU A 48 -15.93 0.94 -1.76
CA LEU A 48 -16.70 0.48 -2.92
C LEU A 48 -18.16 0.16 -2.60
N ASN A 49 -18.45 -0.37 -1.42
CA ASN A 49 -19.84 -0.69 -1.05
C ASN A 49 -20.80 0.50 -1.20
N CYS A 50 -20.28 1.73 -1.05
CA CYS A 50 -21.07 2.95 -1.23
C CYS A 50 -20.73 3.70 -2.52
N HIS A 51 -19.48 3.58 -3.03
CA HIS A 51 -18.97 4.35 -4.15
C HIS A 51 -18.74 3.50 -5.41
N MET A 52 -19.76 2.73 -5.78
CA MET A 52 -19.91 2.04 -7.06
C MET A 52 -21.34 2.24 -7.56
N PRO A 53 -21.66 1.99 -8.84
CA PRO A 53 -23.03 2.05 -9.35
C PRO A 53 -24.02 1.37 -8.39
N GLU A 54 -25.18 2.00 -8.18
CA GLU A 54 -26.20 1.57 -7.23
C GLU A 54 -25.88 1.80 -5.74
N GLY A 55 -24.63 2.08 -5.37
CA GLY A 55 -24.24 2.44 -4.01
C GLY A 55 -24.75 3.82 -3.59
N LYS A 56 -25.10 3.96 -2.31
CA LYS A 56 -25.69 5.22 -1.79
C LYS A 56 -24.77 6.44 -1.98
N GLY A 57 -23.47 6.27 -1.89
CA GLY A 57 -22.47 7.33 -2.11
C GLY A 57 -22.40 7.73 -3.58
N TYR A 58 -22.43 6.75 -4.49
CA TYR A 58 -22.48 7.00 -5.93
C TYR A 58 -23.78 7.73 -6.33
N ILE A 59 -24.94 7.26 -5.88
CA ILE A 59 -26.24 7.90 -6.18
C ILE A 59 -26.22 9.37 -5.77
N LYS A 60 -25.65 9.68 -4.60
CA LYS A 60 -25.59 11.05 -4.10
C LYS A 60 -24.57 11.92 -4.83
N SER A 61 -23.40 11.40 -5.12
CA SER A 61 -22.26 12.20 -5.59
C SER A 61 -21.84 11.93 -7.03
N GLY A 62 -22.16 10.76 -7.58
CA GLY A 62 -21.62 10.28 -8.84
C GLY A 62 -20.19 9.74 -8.74
N LEU A 63 -19.59 9.69 -7.54
CA LEU A 63 -18.25 9.18 -7.35
C LEU A 63 -18.21 7.67 -7.47
N ASP A 64 -17.45 7.18 -8.44
CA ASP A 64 -17.17 5.77 -8.66
C ASP A 64 -15.70 5.48 -8.39
N LEU A 65 -15.42 4.60 -7.42
CA LEU A 65 -14.06 4.28 -6.98
C LEU A 65 -13.55 2.92 -7.51
N ARG A 66 -14.23 2.32 -8.49
CA ARG A 66 -13.85 1.01 -9.03
C ARG A 66 -12.58 1.05 -9.87
N THR A 67 -12.36 2.13 -10.60
CA THR A 67 -11.21 2.28 -11.49
C THR A 67 -10.50 3.61 -11.27
N TYR A 68 -9.25 3.68 -11.71
CA TYR A 68 -8.49 4.93 -11.69
C TYR A 68 -9.20 6.03 -12.49
N GLU A 69 -9.68 5.70 -13.70
CA GLU A 69 -10.32 6.66 -14.61
C GLU A 69 -11.59 7.23 -13.98
N SER A 70 -12.42 6.38 -13.36
CA SER A 70 -13.65 6.83 -12.70
C SER A 70 -13.36 7.67 -11.45
N LEU A 71 -12.34 7.32 -10.66
CA LEU A 71 -11.88 8.12 -9.54
C LEU A 71 -11.40 9.51 -9.99
N MET A 72 -10.56 9.58 -11.02
CA MET A 72 -10.01 10.85 -11.50
C MET A 72 -11.05 11.72 -12.20
N LYS A 73 -12.12 11.13 -12.75
CA LYS A 73 -13.28 11.87 -13.23
C LYS A 73 -13.99 12.62 -12.09
N GLY A 74 -13.97 12.05 -10.88
CA GLY A 74 -14.52 12.65 -9.67
C GLY A 74 -16.04 12.50 -9.56
N THR A 75 -16.68 13.53 -9.00
CA THR A 75 -18.10 13.60 -8.75
C THR A 75 -18.82 14.45 -9.79
N LYS A 76 -20.17 14.48 -9.74
CA LYS A 76 -20.97 15.46 -10.49
C LYS A 76 -20.72 16.92 -10.10
N TYR A 77 -19.97 17.15 -9.03
CA TYR A 77 -19.59 18.48 -8.53
C TYR A 77 -18.14 18.85 -8.87
N GLY A 78 -17.36 17.93 -9.42
CA GLY A 78 -15.97 18.13 -9.80
C GLY A 78 -15.02 17.05 -9.28
N ALA A 79 -13.73 17.25 -9.54
CA ALA A 79 -12.67 16.35 -9.16
C ALA A 79 -12.52 16.25 -7.65
N VAL A 80 -12.26 15.05 -7.15
CA VAL A 80 -12.01 14.79 -5.72
C VAL A 80 -10.51 14.59 -5.43
N ILE A 81 -9.71 14.38 -6.47
CA ILE A 81 -8.25 14.28 -6.40
C ILE A 81 -7.65 15.48 -7.12
N LYS A 82 -6.69 16.11 -6.47
CA LYS A 82 -5.82 17.13 -7.04
C LYS A 82 -4.38 16.59 -7.01
N PRO A 83 -3.89 16.05 -8.13
CA PRO A 83 -2.53 15.48 -8.16
C PRO A 83 -1.49 16.46 -7.66
N GLY A 84 -0.60 15.98 -6.77
CA GLY A 84 0.42 16.81 -6.11
C GLY A 84 -0.06 17.60 -4.90
N ASP A 85 -1.35 17.55 -4.55
CA ASP A 85 -1.91 18.32 -3.43
C ASP A 85 -2.93 17.47 -2.65
N SER A 86 -2.45 16.63 -1.76
CA SER A 86 -3.31 15.82 -0.90
C SER A 86 -4.09 16.66 0.11
N PHE A 87 -3.53 17.78 0.55
CA PHE A 87 -4.14 18.60 1.59
C PHE A 87 -5.48 19.20 1.15
N THR A 88 -5.59 19.67 -0.10
CA THR A 88 -6.83 20.26 -0.64
C THR A 88 -7.68 19.28 -1.46
N SER A 89 -7.22 18.05 -1.68
CA SER A 89 -8.01 17.01 -2.34
C SER A 89 -9.25 16.67 -1.52
N ALA A 90 -10.44 16.81 -2.12
CA ALA A 90 -11.72 16.63 -1.43
C ALA A 90 -11.86 15.22 -0.84
N LEU A 91 -11.31 14.19 -1.49
CA LEU A 91 -11.26 12.84 -0.96
C LEU A 91 -10.52 12.81 0.39
N VAL A 92 -9.35 13.44 0.49
CA VAL A 92 -8.57 13.49 1.73
C VAL A 92 -9.28 14.31 2.80
N VAL A 93 -9.87 15.44 2.43
CA VAL A 93 -10.68 16.26 3.36
C VAL A 93 -11.80 15.42 3.99
N GLY A 94 -12.45 14.55 3.20
CA GLY A 94 -13.50 13.64 3.68
C GLY A 94 -12.98 12.57 4.64
N ILE A 95 -11.92 11.84 4.25
CA ILE A 95 -11.39 10.72 5.05
C ILE A 95 -10.62 11.15 6.30
N GLU A 96 -10.06 12.36 6.33
CA GLU A 96 -9.46 12.94 7.54
C GLU A 96 -10.52 13.54 8.49
N GLY A 97 -11.78 13.56 8.10
CA GLY A 97 -12.85 14.14 8.90
C GLY A 97 -12.81 15.66 9.00
N ARG A 98 -12.08 16.34 8.10
CA ARG A 98 -12.03 17.81 8.01
C ARG A 98 -13.26 18.42 7.35
N ALA A 99 -14.07 17.59 6.70
CA ALA A 99 -15.36 17.99 6.15
C ALA A 99 -16.44 18.09 7.24
N SER A 100 -17.60 18.69 6.87
CA SER A 100 -18.78 18.65 7.73
C SER A 100 -19.20 17.20 8.04
N PRO A 101 -19.89 16.93 9.15
CA PRO A 101 -20.26 15.57 9.56
C PRO A 101 -20.93 14.74 8.45
N ALA A 102 -21.74 15.37 7.60
CA ALA A 102 -22.45 14.72 6.50
C ALA A 102 -21.51 14.28 5.34
N LEU A 103 -20.29 14.80 5.29
CA LEU A 103 -19.29 14.52 4.24
C LEU A 103 -18.06 13.78 4.77
N ARG A 104 -18.05 13.40 6.05
CA ARG A 104 -16.98 12.56 6.59
C ARG A 104 -17.06 11.15 6.04
N MET A 105 -15.94 10.60 5.63
CA MET A 105 -15.85 9.28 5.04
C MET A 105 -14.85 8.39 5.81
N PRO A 106 -15.09 7.10 5.87
CA PRO A 106 -16.30 6.39 5.44
C PRO A 106 -17.50 6.69 6.35
N LEU A 107 -18.69 6.80 5.74
CA LEU A 107 -19.95 6.92 6.50
C LEU A 107 -20.39 5.54 6.98
N GLY A 108 -20.61 5.39 8.29
CA GLY A 108 -21.22 4.19 8.86
C GLY A 108 -20.28 3.36 9.72
N ILE A 109 -20.70 2.13 9.99
CA ILE A 109 -20.35 1.26 11.10
C ILE A 109 -18.96 0.61 11.03
N ASN A 110 -18.28 0.64 9.92
CA ASN A 110 -17.06 -0.17 9.72
C ASN A 110 -15.76 0.56 10.08
N GLY A 111 -15.86 1.55 10.96
CA GLY A 111 -14.69 2.20 11.51
C GLY A 111 -14.10 3.30 10.62
N THR A 112 -13.36 4.17 11.24
CA THR A 112 -12.53 5.15 10.56
C THR A 112 -11.40 4.46 9.83
N LEU A 113 -11.05 4.96 8.66
CA LEU A 113 -9.84 4.52 7.96
C LEU A 113 -8.63 4.70 8.88
N SER A 114 -7.73 3.72 8.90
CA SER A 114 -6.54 3.82 9.75
C SER A 114 -5.65 5.00 9.31
N LYS A 115 -4.91 5.58 10.23
CA LYS A 115 -3.94 6.64 9.90
C LYS A 115 -2.92 6.20 8.86
N SER A 116 -2.54 4.93 8.85
CA SER A 116 -1.64 4.36 7.83
C SER A 116 -2.26 4.38 6.44
N HIS A 117 -3.53 4.00 6.29
CA HIS A 117 -4.24 4.05 5.01
C HIS A 117 -4.42 5.49 4.53
N ILE A 118 -4.80 6.40 5.41
CA ILE A 118 -4.92 7.83 5.08
C ILE A 118 -3.58 8.38 4.59
N ASN A 119 -2.49 8.10 5.31
CA ASN A 119 -1.15 8.56 4.92
C ASN A 119 -0.69 7.95 3.58
N LEU A 120 -1.06 6.70 3.30
CA LEU A 120 -0.73 6.06 2.03
C LEU A 120 -1.44 6.73 0.87
N ILE A 121 -2.74 7.02 1.00
CA ILE A 121 -3.53 7.75 0.01
C ILE A 121 -2.95 9.16 -0.20
N LYS A 122 -2.60 9.86 0.87
CA LYS A 122 -1.98 11.20 0.78
C LYS A 122 -0.67 11.15 0.01
N ARG A 123 0.22 10.22 0.35
CA ARG A 123 1.50 10.05 -0.36
C ARG A 123 1.31 9.77 -1.84
N TRP A 124 0.36 8.90 -2.19
CA TRP A 124 0.04 8.64 -3.59
C TRP A 124 -0.39 9.91 -4.33
N ILE A 125 -1.27 10.70 -3.73
CA ILE A 125 -1.73 11.98 -4.31
C ILE A 125 -0.56 12.97 -4.44
N ASP A 126 0.27 13.12 -3.39
CA ASP A 126 1.41 14.05 -3.38
C ASP A 126 2.48 13.63 -4.40
N GLN A 127 2.58 12.36 -4.73
CA GLN A 127 3.42 11.80 -5.80
C GLN A 127 2.81 11.96 -7.21
N GLY A 128 1.69 12.66 -7.33
CA GLY A 128 1.05 12.96 -8.60
C GLY A 128 -0.15 12.07 -8.95
N ALA A 129 -0.64 11.26 -8.01
CA ALA A 129 -1.79 10.38 -8.18
C ALA A 129 -1.70 9.52 -9.45
N LYS A 130 -0.59 8.84 -9.67
CA LYS A 130 -0.31 8.08 -10.89
C LYS A 130 -1.16 6.81 -10.99
N ASN A 131 -1.46 6.42 -12.23
CA ASN A 131 -2.06 5.11 -12.55
C ASN A 131 -0.92 4.10 -12.80
N ASN A 132 -0.44 3.44 -11.75
CA ASN A 132 0.73 2.56 -11.79
C ASN A 132 0.51 1.26 -10.98
#